data_22a41ea9017cf18d801337674e90cc12
#
_entry.id   22a41ea9017cf18d801337674e90cc12
#
_cell.length_a   1.000
_cell.length_b   1.000
_cell.length_c   1.000
_cell.angle_alpha   90.00
_cell.angle_beta   90.00
_cell.angle_gamma   90.00
#
_symmetry.space_group_name_H-M   'P 1'
#
loop_
_entity.id
_entity.type
_entity.pdbx_description
1 polymer ?
#
loop_
_entity_poly.entity_id
_entity_poly.type
_entity_poly.pdbx_seq_one_letter_code
_entity_poly.pdbx_strand_id
1 'polypeptide(L)'
;MSQAELLVQLQAAESELDPQFKALRGVMAALKTAARLAAAEQADALPMHKAQIKLETAASEVENETLVAAVNAFAAATQSALDNLAYDFAKDLRDAFAARGEEVEGRPPLLSVGLLSFKIEMAARKGQWFYGREPLTKPIPLSLTAIVKAYDQQVKRIVERKLDPSFLEEIRKAWDDSIAKRKQRPPGGRINIVEVHAQMTMNRQTARFLNAPSRATFKDYDRVLFIRDLALVRDQGNAPFKLGVATKNMAEQANRSIWLPETAVNGQYYSDVTFD
;
A
#
# COMPACT_ATOMS: atom_id res chain seq x y z
N MET A 1 -32.42 33.22 -46.75
CA MET A 1 -31.25 33.09 -45.90
C MET A 1 -30.22 34.10 -46.39
N SER A 2 -29.81 35.02 -45.55
CA SER A 2 -28.77 35.99 -45.88
C SER A 2 -27.38 35.33 -45.87
N GLN A 3 -26.39 35.92 -46.59
CA GLN A 3 -25.01 35.44 -46.55
C GLN A 3 -24.43 35.43 -45.12
N ALA A 4 -24.86 36.38 -44.31
CA ALA A 4 -24.46 36.44 -42.89
C ALA A 4 -25.01 35.28 -42.05
N GLU A 5 -26.26 34.89 -42.25
CA GLU A 5 -26.89 33.74 -41.59
C GLU A 5 -26.21 32.42 -42.00
N LEU A 6 -25.87 32.28 -43.29
CA LEU A 6 -25.13 31.10 -43.78
C LEU A 6 -23.73 30.99 -43.13
N LEU A 7 -22.99 32.10 -43.01
CA LEU A 7 -21.68 32.14 -42.40
C LEU A 7 -21.75 31.71 -40.93
N VAL A 8 -22.70 32.23 -40.17
CA VAL A 8 -22.92 31.87 -38.76
C VAL A 8 -23.21 30.37 -38.60
N GLN A 9 -24.06 29.81 -39.50
CA GLN A 9 -24.36 28.38 -39.47
C GLN A 9 -23.11 27.50 -39.76
N LEU A 10 -22.31 27.88 -40.75
CA LEU A 10 -21.07 27.15 -41.07
C LEU A 10 -20.04 27.21 -39.93
N GLN A 11 -19.86 28.37 -39.30
CA GLN A 11 -18.97 28.53 -38.15
C GLN A 11 -19.48 27.77 -36.93
N ALA A 12 -20.78 27.72 -36.71
CA ALA A 12 -21.36 26.93 -35.64
C ALA A 12 -21.09 25.42 -35.84
N ALA A 13 -21.30 24.91 -37.06
CA ALA A 13 -21.02 23.52 -37.39
C ALA A 13 -19.53 23.16 -37.25
N GLU A 14 -18.62 24.05 -37.69
CA GLU A 14 -17.17 23.89 -37.49
C GLU A 14 -16.80 23.83 -36.01
N SER A 15 -17.36 24.73 -35.20
CA SER A 15 -17.12 24.78 -33.73
C SER A 15 -17.62 23.53 -32.99
N GLU A 16 -18.73 22.93 -33.50
CA GLU A 16 -19.29 21.70 -32.92
C GLU A 16 -18.47 20.46 -33.29
N LEU A 17 -17.89 20.41 -34.48
CA LEU A 17 -17.07 19.28 -34.96
C LEU A 17 -15.61 19.33 -34.51
N ASP A 18 -15.06 20.50 -34.21
CA ASP A 18 -13.64 20.67 -33.85
C ASP A 18 -13.22 19.83 -32.60
N PRO A 19 -14.02 19.74 -31.50
CA PRO A 19 -13.70 18.87 -30.39
C PRO A 19 -13.62 17.39 -30.76
N GLN A 20 -14.56 16.91 -31.59
CA GLN A 20 -14.60 15.51 -32.05
C GLN A 20 -13.39 15.22 -32.96
N PHE A 21 -13.03 16.12 -33.84
CA PHE A 21 -11.83 15.99 -34.67
C PHE A 21 -10.55 15.94 -33.83
N LYS A 22 -10.45 16.80 -32.82
CA LYS A 22 -9.29 16.80 -31.88
C LYS A 22 -9.20 15.49 -31.11
N ALA A 23 -10.33 14.97 -30.60
CA ALA A 23 -10.38 13.68 -29.90
C ALA A 23 -9.89 12.53 -30.79
N LEU A 24 -10.47 12.42 -32.01
CA LEU A 24 -10.08 11.40 -32.99
C LEU A 24 -8.60 11.49 -33.38
N ARG A 25 -8.07 12.70 -33.55
CA ARG A 25 -6.65 12.92 -33.85
C ARG A 25 -5.77 12.44 -32.69
N GLY A 26 -6.18 12.71 -31.46
CA GLY A 26 -5.51 12.22 -30.24
C GLY A 26 -5.45 10.70 -30.18
N VAL A 27 -6.60 10.04 -30.39
CA VAL A 27 -6.69 8.57 -30.43
C VAL A 27 -5.79 7.98 -31.53
N MET A 28 -5.83 8.53 -32.74
CA MET A 28 -5.01 8.03 -33.86
C MET A 28 -3.51 8.14 -33.59
N ALA A 29 -3.05 9.21 -32.93
CA ALA A 29 -1.67 9.38 -32.54
C ALA A 29 -1.23 8.35 -31.45
N ALA A 30 -2.12 8.12 -30.47
CA ALA A 30 -1.88 7.14 -29.42
C ALA A 30 -1.86 5.70 -29.96
N LEU A 31 -2.82 5.34 -30.84
CA LEU A 31 -2.85 4.04 -31.53
C LEU A 31 -1.58 3.77 -32.35
N LYS A 32 -1.11 4.75 -33.12
CA LYS A 32 0.15 4.61 -33.88
C LYS A 32 1.34 4.35 -32.98
N THR A 33 1.37 4.99 -31.81
CA THR A 33 2.43 4.78 -30.81
C THR A 33 2.35 3.37 -30.21
N ALA A 34 1.15 2.94 -29.81
CA ALA A 34 0.91 1.60 -29.29
C ALA A 34 1.25 0.50 -30.32
N ALA A 35 0.80 0.66 -31.57
CA ALA A 35 1.09 -0.27 -32.65
C ALA A 35 2.61 -0.43 -32.91
N ARG A 36 3.35 0.67 -32.90
CA ARG A 36 4.82 0.62 -33.07
C ARG A 36 5.49 -0.14 -31.92
N LEU A 37 5.03 0.03 -30.68
CA LEU A 37 5.59 -0.67 -29.53
C LEU A 37 5.18 -2.16 -29.54
N ALA A 38 3.97 -2.49 -29.96
CA ALA A 38 3.53 -3.86 -30.10
C ALA A 38 4.22 -4.64 -31.22
N ALA A 39 4.70 -3.94 -32.25
CA ALA A 39 5.45 -4.54 -33.38
C ALA A 39 6.94 -4.78 -33.07
N ALA A 40 7.45 -4.33 -31.91
CA ALA A 40 8.85 -4.54 -31.54
C ALA A 40 9.10 -6.02 -31.20
N GLU A 41 10.25 -6.59 -31.64
CA GLU A 41 10.63 -7.98 -31.35
C GLU A 41 10.71 -8.28 -29.84
N GLN A 42 11.11 -7.29 -29.05
CA GLN A 42 11.11 -7.38 -27.60
C GLN A 42 10.20 -6.32 -27.03
N ALA A 43 9.24 -6.78 -26.21
CA ALA A 43 8.32 -5.89 -25.52
C ALA A 43 9.05 -5.07 -24.45
N ASP A 44 9.10 -3.74 -24.65
CA ASP A 44 9.61 -2.82 -23.63
C ASP A 44 8.44 -2.37 -22.72
N ALA A 45 8.34 -3.01 -21.56
CA ALA A 45 7.22 -2.87 -20.64
C ALA A 45 6.95 -1.43 -20.20
N LEU A 46 7.98 -0.63 -19.95
CA LEU A 46 7.84 0.73 -19.42
C LEU A 46 7.34 1.76 -20.46
N PRO A 47 7.89 1.80 -21.70
CA PRO A 47 7.30 2.54 -22.80
C PRO A 47 5.88 2.09 -23.14
N MET A 48 5.61 0.77 -23.15
CA MET A 48 4.26 0.25 -23.38
C MET A 48 3.27 0.76 -22.32
N HIS A 49 3.63 0.73 -21.04
CA HIS A 49 2.78 1.25 -19.97
C HIS A 49 2.48 2.75 -20.13
N LYS A 50 3.47 3.56 -20.49
CA LYS A 50 3.25 4.99 -20.77
C LYS A 50 2.34 5.22 -21.97
N ALA A 51 2.47 4.39 -23.01
CA ALA A 51 1.62 4.46 -24.19
C ALA A 51 0.18 3.99 -23.88
N GLN A 52 0.03 2.96 -23.03
CA GLN A 52 -1.27 2.49 -22.55
C GLN A 52 -2.07 3.60 -21.87
N ILE A 53 -1.48 4.28 -20.88
CA ILE A 53 -2.15 5.38 -20.16
C ILE A 53 -2.62 6.47 -21.13
N LYS A 54 -1.79 6.84 -22.11
CA LYS A 54 -2.16 7.84 -23.12
C LYS A 54 -3.27 7.35 -24.02
N LEU A 55 -3.23 6.06 -24.41
CA LEU A 55 -4.26 5.47 -25.28
C LEU A 55 -5.59 5.37 -24.56
N GLU A 56 -5.61 4.91 -23.30
CA GLU A 56 -6.81 4.85 -22.46
C GLU A 56 -7.43 6.23 -22.27
N THR A 57 -6.61 7.25 -21.94
CA THR A 57 -7.06 8.63 -21.77
C THR A 57 -7.67 9.18 -23.08
N ALA A 58 -7.02 8.96 -24.22
CA ALA A 58 -7.55 9.44 -25.50
C ALA A 58 -8.82 8.66 -25.92
N ALA A 59 -8.86 7.36 -25.68
CA ALA A 59 -9.99 6.50 -26.06
C ALA A 59 -11.24 6.79 -25.25
N SER A 60 -11.15 7.33 -24.04
CA SER A 60 -12.32 7.67 -23.20
C SER A 60 -13.20 8.75 -23.79
N GLU A 61 -12.71 9.52 -24.78
CA GLU A 61 -13.44 10.59 -25.45
C GLU A 61 -14.15 10.12 -26.76
N VAL A 62 -13.97 8.84 -27.13
CA VAL A 62 -14.47 8.32 -28.42
C VAL A 62 -15.17 6.99 -28.22
N GLU A 63 -16.45 6.93 -28.53
CA GLU A 63 -17.25 5.70 -28.51
C GLU A 63 -17.02 4.87 -29.80
N ASN A 64 -16.22 3.79 -29.65
CA ASN A 64 -15.96 2.85 -30.75
C ASN A 64 -15.56 1.47 -30.19
N GLU A 65 -16.35 0.44 -30.54
CA GLU A 65 -16.12 -0.93 -30.01
C GLU A 65 -14.79 -1.53 -30.45
N THR A 66 -14.34 -1.30 -31.66
CA THR A 66 -13.04 -1.77 -32.18
C THR A 66 -11.89 -1.10 -31.42
N LEU A 67 -12.04 0.19 -31.09
CA LEU A 67 -11.07 0.92 -30.26
C LEU A 67 -11.00 0.33 -28.87
N VAL A 68 -12.13 0.07 -28.22
CA VAL A 68 -12.20 -0.53 -26.88
C VAL A 68 -11.50 -1.91 -26.88
N ALA A 69 -11.77 -2.73 -27.88
CA ALA A 69 -11.12 -4.04 -28.02
C ALA A 69 -9.59 -3.91 -28.17
N ALA A 70 -9.12 -2.96 -28.98
CA ALA A 70 -7.68 -2.71 -29.18
C ALA A 70 -7.00 -2.19 -27.89
N VAL A 71 -7.65 -1.28 -27.16
CA VAL A 71 -7.16 -0.77 -25.86
C VAL A 71 -6.99 -1.91 -24.86
N ASN A 72 -8.00 -2.77 -24.71
CA ASN A 72 -7.96 -3.90 -23.81
C ASN A 72 -6.87 -4.92 -24.19
N ALA A 73 -6.70 -5.22 -25.47
CA ALA A 73 -5.64 -6.10 -25.95
C ALA A 73 -4.25 -5.55 -25.67
N PHE A 74 -4.03 -4.24 -25.91
CA PHE A 74 -2.75 -3.59 -25.63
C PHE A 74 -2.48 -3.50 -24.13
N ALA A 75 -3.50 -3.27 -23.30
CA ALA A 75 -3.39 -3.30 -21.85
C ALA A 75 -2.97 -4.68 -21.35
N ALA A 76 -3.57 -5.75 -21.84
CA ALA A 76 -3.21 -7.12 -21.48
C ALA A 76 -1.74 -7.46 -21.87
N ALA A 77 -1.32 -7.09 -23.06
CA ALA A 77 0.06 -7.27 -23.52
C ALA A 77 1.06 -6.47 -22.68
N THR A 78 0.70 -5.23 -22.30
CA THR A 78 1.53 -4.38 -21.42
C THR A 78 1.67 -4.98 -20.04
N GLN A 79 0.56 -5.49 -19.46
CA GLN A 79 0.60 -6.15 -18.15
C GLN A 79 1.50 -7.38 -18.18
N SER A 80 1.40 -8.22 -19.21
CA SER A 80 2.29 -9.38 -19.38
C SER A 80 3.76 -8.99 -19.46
N ALA A 81 4.10 -7.92 -20.16
CA ALA A 81 5.47 -7.41 -20.24
C ALA A 81 5.99 -6.89 -18.88
N LEU A 82 5.15 -6.21 -18.11
CA LEU A 82 5.46 -5.76 -16.74
C LEU A 82 5.67 -6.94 -15.78
N ASP A 83 4.86 -7.98 -15.91
CA ASP A 83 4.98 -9.18 -15.08
C ASP A 83 6.30 -9.90 -15.37
N ASN A 84 6.70 -10.06 -16.63
CA ASN A 84 7.97 -10.65 -17.01
C ASN A 84 9.16 -9.85 -16.44
N LEU A 85 9.12 -8.54 -16.57
CA LEU A 85 10.15 -7.66 -16.00
C LEU A 85 10.22 -7.78 -14.47
N ALA A 86 9.07 -7.97 -13.80
CA ALA A 86 9.03 -8.18 -12.36
C ALA A 86 9.60 -9.54 -11.93
N TYR A 87 9.43 -10.58 -12.74
CA TYR A 87 10.04 -11.89 -12.50
C TYR A 87 11.56 -11.86 -12.63
N ASP A 88 12.09 -11.20 -13.67
CA ASP A 88 13.53 -11.04 -13.85
C ASP A 88 14.15 -10.30 -12.67
N PHE A 89 13.53 -9.19 -12.27
CA PHE A 89 13.97 -8.45 -11.08
C PHE A 89 13.92 -9.27 -9.80
N ALA A 90 12.86 -10.10 -9.62
CA ALA A 90 12.75 -10.96 -8.45
C ALA A 90 13.84 -12.05 -8.41
N LYS A 91 14.31 -12.51 -9.56
CA LYS A 91 15.46 -13.42 -9.65
C LYS A 91 16.72 -12.75 -9.15
N ASP A 92 17.04 -11.54 -9.65
CA ASP A 92 18.20 -10.78 -9.21
C ASP A 92 18.15 -10.49 -7.69
N LEU A 93 16.93 -10.22 -7.16
CA LEU A 93 16.74 -10.01 -5.73
C LEU A 93 17.01 -11.29 -4.93
N ARG A 94 16.54 -12.46 -5.40
CA ARG A 94 16.82 -13.75 -4.76
C ARG A 94 18.32 -14.03 -4.70
N ASP A 95 19.01 -13.82 -5.79
CA ASP A 95 20.45 -14.03 -5.87
C ASP A 95 21.21 -13.13 -4.89
N ALA A 96 20.79 -11.86 -4.77
CA ALA A 96 21.37 -10.90 -3.84
C ALA A 96 21.15 -11.28 -2.36
N PHE A 97 19.97 -11.81 -2.00
CA PHE A 97 19.70 -12.27 -0.64
C PHE A 97 20.32 -13.64 -0.35
N ALA A 98 20.34 -14.56 -1.33
CA ALA A 98 20.99 -15.86 -1.18
C ALA A 98 22.48 -15.73 -0.91
N ALA A 99 23.17 -14.75 -1.54
CA ALA A 99 24.57 -14.42 -1.25
C ALA A 99 24.82 -13.98 0.21
N ARG A 100 23.75 -13.63 0.95
CA ARG A 100 23.77 -13.24 2.37
C ARG A 100 23.30 -14.36 3.29
N GLY A 101 22.94 -15.53 2.75
CA GLY A 101 22.36 -16.65 3.51
C GLY A 101 20.89 -16.46 3.88
N GLU A 102 20.18 -15.55 3.20
CA GLU A 102 18.76 -15.26 3.40
C GLU A 102 17.94 -15.76 2.21
N GLU A 103 16.76 -16.33 2.47
CA GLU A 103 15.87 -16.86 1.44
C GLU A 103 14.75 -15.86 1.11
N VAL A 104 14.50 -15.67 -0.19
CA VAL A 104 13.38 -14.86 -0.71
C VAL A 104 12.29 -15.79 -1.19
N GLU A 105 11.15 -15.76 -0.51
CA GLU A 105 9.96 -16.55 -0.84
C GLU A 105 8.94 -15.73 -1.64
N GLY A 106 7.93 -16.43 -2.19
CA GLY A 106 6.80 -15.80 -2.88
C GLY A 106 7.07 -15.54 -4.36
N ARG A 107 6.18 -14.77 -4.98
CA ARG A 107 6.23 -14.37 -6.39
C ARG A 107 5.85 -12.90 -6.54
N PRO A 108 6.39 -12.18 -7.53
CA PRO A 108 5.90 -10.85 -7.82
C PRO A 108 4.37 -10.80 -7.96
N PRO A 109 3.73 -9.74 -7.50
CA PRO A 109 4.34 -8.51 -7.00
C PRO A 109 4.75 -8.54 -5.51
N LEU A 110 4.54 -9.65 -4.78
CA LEU A 110 4.81 -9.75 -3.35
C LEU A 110 5.87 -10.82 -3.07
N LEU A 111 7.00 -10.40 -2.53
CA LEU A 111 8.09 -11.25 -2.06
C LEU A 111 8.21 -11.15 -0.54
N SER A 112 8.81 -12.14 0.11
CA SER A 112 9.09 -12.09 1.55
C SER A 112 10.51 -12.56 1.88
N VAL A 113 11.07 -12.00 2.94
CA VAL A 113 12.35 -12.39 3.53
C VAL A 113 12.13 -12.43 5.05
N GLY A 114 12.15 -13.62 5.63
CA GLY A 114 11.83 -13.83 7.03
C GLY A 114 10.43 -13.30 7.39
N LEU A 115 10.34 -12.35 8.33
CA LEU A 115 9.07 -11.75 8.77
C LEU A 115 8.64 -10.54 7.94
N LEU A 116 9.46 -10.09 6.99
CA LEU A 116 9.18 -8.88 6.21
C LEU A 116 8.73 -9.25 4.80
N SER A 117 7.79 -8.49 4.26
CA SER A 117 7.38 -8.62 2.86
C SER A 117 7.75 -7.39 2.05
N PHE A 118 8.07 -7.60 0.78
CA PHE A 118 8.44 -6.56 -0.18
C PHE A 118 7.47 -6.56 -1.35
N LYS A 119 6.71 -5.49 -1.49
CA LYS A 119 5.79 -5.30 -2.60
C LYS A 119 6.49 -4.53 -3.73
N ILE A 120 6.47 -5.12 -4.92
CA ILE A 120 7.03 -4.54 -6.14
C ILE A 120 5.92 -3.83 -6.93
N GLU A 121 6.19 -2.60 -7.34
CA GLU A 121 5.39 -1.83 -8.29
C GLU A 121 6.25 -1.51 -9.51
N MET A 122 6.27 -2.45 -10.47
CA MET A 122 7.20 -2.40 -11.59
C MET A 122 6.96 -1.19 -12.49
N ALA A 123 5.70 -0.85 -12.75
CA ALA A 123 5.32 0.33 -13.55
C ALA A 123 5.87 1.64 -12.97
N ALA A 124 5.87 1.78 -11.65
CA ALA A 124 6.44 2.93 -10.95
C ALA A 124 7.95 2.81 -10.70
N ARG A 125 8.56 1.65 -10.98
CA ARG A 125 9.95 1.30 -10.66
C ARG A 125 10.27 1.50 -9.19
N LYS A 126 9.33 1.12 -8.32
CA LYS A 126 9.41 1.26 -6.87
C LYS A 126 9.01 -0.02 -6.17
N GLY A 127 9.46 -0.16 -4.95
CA GLY A 127 9.00 -1.20 -4.04
C GLY A 127 8.92 -0.67 -2.63
N GLN A 128 8.29 -1.43 -1.74
CA GLN A 128 8.06 -1.02 -0.37
C GLN A 128 8.11 -2.23 0.56
N TRP A 129 8.79 -2.08 1.69
CA TRP A 129 8.83 -3.08 2.75
C TRP A 129 7.63 -2.94 3.68
N PHE A 130 7.12 -4.10 4.14
CA PHE A 130 6.00 -4.21 5.05
C PHE A 130 6.30 -5.20 6.19
N TYR A 131 5.64 -4.99 7.32
CA TYR A 131 5.47 -5.99 8.37
C TYR A 131 3.98 -6.32 8.45
N GLY A 132 3.61 -7.51 7.99
CA GLY A 132 2.22 -7.86 7.75
C GLY A 132 1.54 -6.90 6.76
N ARG A 133 0.62 -6.06 7.23
CA ARG A 133 -0.08 -5.04 6.42
C ARG A 133 0.42 -3.62 6.64
N GLU A 134 1.35 -3.42 7.58
CA GLU A 134 1.86 -2.08 7.90
C GLU A 134 3.09 -1.73 7.05
N PRO A 135 3.11 -0.58 6.38
CA PRO A 135 4.26 -0.14 5.61
C PRO A 135 5.41 0.26 6.53
N LEU A 136 6.60 -0.27 6.27
CA LEU A 136 7.83 0.03 7.01
C LEU A 136 8.64 1.16 6.39
N THR A 137 8.56 1.30 5.08
CA THR A 137 9.28 2.32 4.33
C THR A 137 8.31 3.15 3.49
N LYS A 138 8.73 4.33 3.05
CA LYS A 138 8.14 4.95 1.87
C LYS A 138 8.52 4.11 0.65
N PRO A 139 7.81 4.24 -0.50
CA PRO A 139 8.24 3.59 -1.74
C PRO A 139 9.68 3.97 -2.10
N ILE A 140 10.54 2.98 -2.27
CA ILE A 140 11.97 3.11 -2.60
C ILE A 140 12.23 2.70 -4.05
N PRO A 141 13.27 3.21 -4.73
CA PRO A 141 13.62 2.76 -6.07
C PRO A 141 13.93 1.27 -6.11
N LEU A 142 13.63 0.59 -7.23
CA LEU A 142 14.00 -0.79 -7.49
C LEU A 142 15.50 -0.89 -7.81
N SER A 143 16.33 -0.64 -6.81
CA SER A 143 17.77 -0.83 -6.79
C SER A 143 18.10 -1.86 -5.71
N LEU A 144 18.81 -2.92 -6.04
CA LEU A 144 19.19 -3.98 -5.09
C LEU A 144 19.87 -3.40 -3.86
N THR A 145 20.81 -2.48 -4.03
CA THR A 145 21.50 -1.81 -2.93
C THR A 145 20.54 -1.03 -2.02
N ALA A 146 19.59 -0.27 -2.61
CA ALA A 146 18.64 0.50 -1.83
C ALA A 146 17.66 -0.41 -1.05
N ILE A 147 17.22 -1.50 -1.68
CA ILE A 147 16.29 -2.48 -1.09
C ILE A 147 16.95 -3.22 0.06
N VAL A 148 18.17 -3.73 -0.14
CA VAL A 148 18.94 -4.45 0.88
C VAL A 148 19.25 -3.52 2.06
N LYS A 149 19.72 -2.29 1.81
CA LYS A 149 19.96 -1.30 2.86
C LYS A 149 18.69 -0.98 3.67
N ALA A 150 17.57 -0.82 3.01
CA ALA A 150 16.30 -0.59 3.68
C ALA A 150 15.86 -1.80 4.49
N TYR A 151 16.04 -3.01 3.96
CA TYR A 151 15.77 -4.27 4.66
C TYR A 151 16.56 -4.34 5.97
N ASP A 152 17.88 -4.14 5.93
CA ASP A 152 18.76 -4.19 7.10
C ASP A 152 18.31 -3.22 8.21
N GLN A 153 17.85 -2.03 7.82
CA GLN A 153 17.30 -1.06 8.76
C GLN A 153 16.00 -1.57 9.41
N GLN A 154 15.14 -2.23 8.63
CA GLN A 154 13.88 -2.75 9.17
C GLN A 154 14.06 -4.03 9.96
N VAL A 155 15.02 -4.87 9.62
CA VAL A 155 15.42 -6.04 10.46
C VAL A 155 15.79 -5.58 11.85
N LYS A 156 16.68 -4.62 11.98
CA LYS A 156 17.09 -4.05 13.30
C LYS A 156 15.91 -3.45 14.06
N ARG A 157 15.01 -2.77 13.34
CA ARG A 157 13.86 -2.07 13.94
C ARG A 157 12.74 -3.01 14.38
N ILE A 158 12.46 -4.07 13.61
CA ILE A 158 11.28 -4.93 13.75
C ILE A 158 11.67 -6.35 14.17
N VAL A 159 12.56 -7.00 13.42
CA VAL A 159 12.85 -8.43 13.61
C VAL A 159 13.66 -8.65 14.90
N GLU A 160 14.71 -7.86 15.09
CA GLU A 160 15.59 -7.92 16.27
C GLU A 160 15.01 -7.21 17.50
N ARG A 161 13.81 -6.62 17.35
CA ARG A 161 13.15 -5.91 18.46
C ARG A 161 12.86 -6.87 19.60
N LYS A 162 13.25 -6.46 20.80
CA LYS A 162 12.89 -7.13 22.07
C LYS A 162 11.69 -6.45 22.68
N LEU A 163 10.83 -7.23 23.32
CA LEU A 163 9.70 -6.71 24.08
C LEU A 163 10.20 -5.81 25.21
N ASP A 164 9.63 -4.60 25.29
CA ASP A 164 9.88 -3.72 26.42
C ASP A 164 9.24 -4.32 27.68
N PRO A 165 9.99 -4.47 28.78
CA PRO A 165 9.42 -5.01 30.03
C PRO A 165 8.18 -4.26 30.53
N SER A 166 8.08 -2.97 30.28
CA SER A 166 6.94 -2.14 30.69
C SER A 166 5.70 -2.30 29.80
N PHE A 167 5.80 -2.97 28.63
CA PHE A 167 4.72 -3.03 27.64
C PHE A 167 3.41 -3.59 28.21
N LEU A 168 3.48 -4.65 29.02
CA LEU A 168 2.30 -5.30 29.60
C LEU A 168 1.59 -4.39 30.61
N GLU A 169 2.32 -3.63 31.41
CA GLU A 169 1.76 -2.64 32.34
C GLU A 169 1.17 -1.46 31.58
N GLU A 170 1.84 -0.97 30.56
CA GLU A 170 1.40 0.16 29.75
C GLU A 170 0.14 -0.13 28.94
N ILE A 171 0.02 -1.33 28.34
CA ILE A 171 -1.19 -1.71 27.61
C ILE A 171 -2.36 -1.92 28.57
N ARG A 172 -2.13 -2.50 29.75
CA ARG A 172 -3.14 -2.62 30.81
C ARG A 172 -3.63 -1.26 31.25
N LYS A 173 -2.71 -0.35 31.58
CA LYS A 173 -3.05 1.02 31.96
C LYS A 173 -3.84 1.74 30.86
N ALA A 174 -3.44 1.62 29.61
CA ALA A 174 -4.16 2.24 28.49
C ALA A 174 -5.57 1.69 28.31
N TRP A 175 -5.78 0.40 28.54
CA TRP A 175 -7.09 -0.24 28.55
C TRP A 175 -7.95 0.27 29.71
N ASP A 176 -7.42 0.33 30.95
CA ASP A 176 -8.10 0.87 32.14
C ASP A 176 -8.51 2.35 31.92
N ASP A 177 -7.60 3.18 31.43
CA ASP A 177 -7.85 4.59 31.10
C ASP A 177 -8.94 4.74 30.02
N SER A 178 -8.97 3.83 29.04
CA SER A 178 -10.00 3.81 28.00
C SER A 178 -11.38 3.40 28.54
N ILE A 179 -11.44 2.50 29.53
CA ILE A 179 -12.67 2.16 30.25
C ILE A 179 -13.16 3.35 31.08
N ALA A 180 -12.25 3.99 31.83
CA ALA A 180 -12.59 5.09 32.73
C ALA A 180 -13.20 6.31 32.01
N LYS A 181 -12.91 6.49 30.73
CA LYS A 181 -13.50 7.54 29.87
C LYS A 181 -14.96 7.28 29.51
N ARG A 182 -15.49 6.11 29.75
CA ARG A 182 -16.85 5.72 29.37
C ARG A 182 -17.83 5.88 30.53
N LYS A 183 -19.07 6.31 30.22
CA LYS A 183 -20.13 6.38 31.20
C LYS A 183 -20.54 5.00 31.76
N GLN A 184 -20.39 3.97 30.92
CA GLN A 184 -20.68 2.59 31.29
C GLN A 184 -19.57 1.68 30.79
N ARG A 185 -19.18 0.67 31.57
CA ARG A 185 -18.21 -0.32 31.16
C ARG A 185 -18.75 -1.11 29.97
N PRO A 186 -18.00 -1.23 28.88
CA PRO A 186 -18.43 -2.03 27.73
C PRO A 186 -18.66 -3.50 28.12
N PRO A 187 -19.61 -4.19 27.47
CA PRO A 187 -19.85 -5.61 27.72
C PRO A 187 -18.56 -6.42 27.54
N GLY A 188 -18.24 -7.24 28.56
CA GLY A 188 -17.01 -8.04 28.58
C GLY A 188 -15.71 -7.23 28.65
N GLY A 189 -15.77 -5.93 28.96
CA GLY A 189 -14.56 -5.07 29.01
C GLY A 189 -13.86 -4.90 27.67
N ARG A 190 -14.54 -5.12 26.54
CA ARG A 190 -13.95 -5.01 25.20
C ARG A 190 -13.69 -3.57 24.83
N ILE A 191 -12.44 -3.25 24.58
CA ILE A 191 -11.99 -1.94 24.08
C ILE A 191 -11.35 -2.13 22.72
N ASN A 192 -11.69 -1.23 21.79
CA ASN A 192 -11.07 -1.27 20.47
C ASN A 192 -9.54 -1.14 20.57
N ILE A 193 -8.82 -2.04 19.89
CA ILE A 193 -7.37 -2.16 20.02
C ILE A 193 -6.63 -0.91 19.47
N VAL A 194 -7.21 -0.23 18.48
CA VAL A 194 -6.65 1.02 17.92
C VAL A 194 -6.82 2.15 18.95
N GLU A 195 -7.92 2.16 19.69
CA GLU A 195 -8.12 3.11 20.79
C GLU A 195 -7.12 2.87 21.93
N VAL A 196 -6.87 1.61 22.30
CA VAL A 196 -5.87 1.28 23.32
C VAL A 196 -4.48 1.72 22.86
N HIS A 197 -4.10 1.50 21.59
CA HIS A 197 -2.85 2.01 21.03
C HIS A 197 -2.75 3.54 21.12
N ALA A 198 -3.83 4.26 20.73
CA ALA A 198 -3.86 5.71 20.83
C ALA A 198 -3.73 6.20 22.29
N GLN A 199 -4.43 5.55 23.24
CA GLN A 199 -4.32 5.87 24.65
C GLN A 199 -2.92 5.58 25.20
N MET A 200 -2.30 4.46 24.82
CA MET A 200 -0.94 4.13 25.18
C MET A 200 0.06 5.17 24.66
N THR A 201 -0.11 5.64 23.42
CA THR A 201 0.67 6.72 22.85
C THR A 201 0.54 8.01 23.67
N MET A 202 -0.69 8.33 24.11
CA MET A 202 -0.93 9.51 24.97
C MET A 202 -0.32 9.35 26.37
N ASN A 203 -0.38 8.15 26.95
CA ASN A 203 0.20 7.87 28.25
C ASN A 203 1.74 7.97 28.26
N ARG A 204 2.38 7.74 27.12
CA ARG A 204 3.84 7.91 26.94
C ARG A 204 4.28 9.36 26.76
N GLN A 205 3.36 10.33 26.70
CA GLN A 205 3.74 11.72 26.52
C GLN A 205 4.41 12.28 27.77
N THR A 206 5.40 13.13 27.54
CA THR A 206 6.15 13.81 28.61
C THR A 206 5.42 15.06 29.10
N ALA A 207 5.76 15.53 30.30
CA ALA A 207 5.27 16.80 30.83
C ALA A 207 5.53 17.97 29.86
N ARG A 208 6.64 17.93 29.12
CA ARG A 208 6.95 18.94 28.08
C ARG A 208 5.87 19.01 26.99
N PHE A 209 5.37 17.85 26.53
CA PHE A 209 4.28 17.80 25.56
C PHE A 209 2.98 18.28 26.20
N LEU A 210 2.66 17.80 27.40
CA LEU A 210 1.39 18.15 28.08
C LEU A 210 1.29 19.65 28.37
N ASN A 211 2.41 20.30 28.70
CA ASN A 211 2.45 21.74 29.01
C ASN A 211 2.49 22.62 27.74
N ALA A 212 3.14 22.14 26.67
CA ALA A 212 3.28 22.86 25.40
C ALA A 212 3.17 21.86 24.22
N PRO A 213 1.94 21.46 23.85
CA PRO A 213 1.72 20.49 22.78
C PRO A 213 2.23 21.00 21.44
N SER A 214 3.14 20.26 20.83
CA SER A 214 3.65 20.53 19.49
C SER A 214 4.13 19.26 18.84
N ARG A 215 4.28 19.24 17.51
CA ARG A 215 4.84 18.10 16.78
C ARG A 215 6.26 17.76 17.24
N ALA A 216 7.04 18.74 17.63
CA ALA A 216 8.42 18.56 18.08
C ALA A 216 8.52 17.94 19.48
N THR A 217 7.49 18.08 20.32
CA THR A 217 7.43 17.53 21.69
C THR A 217 6.64 16.24 21.79
N PHE A 218 5.87 15.88 20.74
CA PHE A 218 5.11 14.64 20.68
C PHE A 218 6.04 13.44 20.54
N LYS A 219 5.89 12.45 21.40
CA LYS A 219 6.54 11.15 21.29
C LYS A 219 5.58 10.18 20.61
N ASP A 220 5.89 9.87 19.36
CA ASP A 220 5.13 8.88 18.61
C ASP A 220 5.45 7.45 19.11
N TYR A 221 4.42 6.64 19.17
CA TYR A 221 4.56 5.19 19.30
C TYR A 221 3.96 4.55 18.06
N ASP A 222 4.82 4.31 17.09
CA ASP A 222 4.45 3.83 15.77
C ASP A 222 3.59 2.55 15.86
N ARG A 223 2.49 2.54 15.14
CA ARG A 223 1.54 1.42 15.09
C ARG A 223 2.23 0.09 14.75
N VAL A 224 3.22 0.10 13.87
CA VAL A 224 3.95 -1.11 13.52
C VAL A 224 4.75 -1.68 14.71
N LEU A 225 5.28 -0.81 15.58
CA LEU A 225 5.96 -1.23 16.80
C LEU A 225 4.99 -1.82 17.81
N PHE A 226 3.81 -1.22 17.98
CA PHE A 226 2.75 -1.76 18.80
C PHE A 226 2.31 -3.17 18.32
N ILE A 227 2.11 -3.34 17.02
CA ILE A 227 1.79 -4.65 16.42
C ILE A 227 2.91 -5.66 16.66
N ARG A 228 4.17 -5.24 16.54
CA ARG A 228 5.32 -6.12 16.81
C ARG A 228 5.39 -6.52 18.28
N ASP A 229 5.16 -5.59 19.20
CA ASP A 229 5.17 -5.89 20.65
C ASP A 229 4.03 -6.85 21.01
N LEU A 230 2.83 -6.69 20.42
CA LEU A 230 1.74 -7.66 20.57
C LEU A 230 2.09 -9.05 20.02
N ALA A 231 2.77 -9.12 18.86
CA ALA A 231 3.23 -10.39 18.31
C ALA A 231 4.26 -11.07 19.24
N LEU A 232 5.20 -10.31 19.80
CA LEU A 232 6.18 -10.83 20.77
C LEU A 232 5.51 -11.39 22.04
N VAL A 233 4.47 -10.71 22.55
CA VAL A 233 3.69 -11.22 23.70
C VAL A 233 2.94 -12.51 23.34
N ARG A 234 2.30 -12.55 22.19
CA ARG A 234 1.62 -13.76 21.68
C ARG A 234 2.60 -14.94 21.61
N ASP A 235 3.78 -14.71 21.03
CA ASP A 235 4.78 -15.74 20.78
C ASP A 235 5.39 -16.28 22.09
N GLN A 236 5.34 -15.50 23.19
CA GLN A 236 5.71 -15.94 24.52
C GLN A 236 4.63 -16.82 25.22
N GLY A 237 3.40 -16.83 24.68
CA GLY A 237 2.30 -17.67 25.18
C GLY A 237 1.67 -17.24 26.51
N ASN A 238 2.10 -16.15 27.11
CA ASN A 238 1.67 -15.69 28.46
C ASN A 238 0.98 -14.32 28.41
N ALA A 239 0.18 -14.05 27.41
CA ALA A 239 -0.56 -12.79 27.31
C ALA A 239 -1.58 -12.66 28.43
N PRO A 240 -1.54 -11.61 29.28
CA PRO A 240 -2.52 -11.38 30.34
C PRO A 240 -3.82 -10.76 29.80
N PHE A 241 -3.98 -10.72 28.48
CA PHE A 241 -5.13 -10.19 27.78
C PHE A 241 -5.57 -11.12 26.63
N LYS A 242 -6.81 -10.94 26.21
CA LYS A 242 -7.39 -11.64 25.05
C LYS A 242 -7.61 -10.66 23.91
N LEU A 243 -7.27 -11.07 22.68
CA LEU A 243 -7.56 -10.33 21.48
C LEU A 243 -8.83 -10.85 20.83
N GLY A 244 -9.79 -9.96 20.55
CA GLY A 244 -11.00 -10.27 19.82
C GLY A 244 -10.79 -10.21 18.32
N VAL A 245 -11.12 -11.31 17.63
CA VAL A 245 -11.01 -11.39 16.16
C VAL A 245 -11.96 -10.38 15.53
N ALA A 246 -11.47 -9.63 14.56
CA ALA A 246 -12.28 -8.67 13.84
C ALA A 246 -13.34 -9.34 12.96
N THR A 247 -14.55 -8.79 12.95
CA THR A 247 -15.58 -9.20 12.00
C THR A 247 -15.17 -8.77 10.57
N LYS A 248 -15.78 -9.37 9.54
CA LYS A 248 -15.54 -9.02 8.13
C LYS A 248 -15.68 -7.50 7.87
N ASN A 249 -16.66 -6.85 8.52
CA ASN A 249 -16.89 -5.42 8.35
C ASN A 249 -15.88 -4.53 9.09
N MET A 250 -15.13 -5.07 10.04
CA MET A 250 -14.10 -4.34 10.79
C MET A 250 -12.69 -4.62 10.26
N ALA A 251 -12.50 -5.78 9.66
CA ALA A 251 -11.26 -6.14 8.99
C ALA A 251 -10.92 -5.09 7.91
N GLU A 252 -9.62 -4.84 7.70
CA GLU A 252 -9.11 -3.85 6.75
C GLU A 252 -9.45 -2.38 7.04
N GLN A 253 -10.27 -2.09 8.06
CA GLN A 253 -10.50 -0.72 8.52
C GLN A 253 -9.41 -0.32 9.54
N ALA A 254 -8.47 0.52 9.11
CA ALA A 254 -7.30 0.91 9.90
C ALA A 254 -7.63 1.58 11.26
N ASN A 255 -8.83 2.15 11.39
CA ASN A 255 -9.33 2.75 12.63
C ASN A 255 -10.13 1.78 13.52
N ARG A 256 -10.35 0.53 13.09
CA ARG A 256 -11.15 -0.46 13.82
C ARG A 256 -10.42 -1.75 14.12
N SER A 257 -9.40 -2.10 13.36
CA SER A 257 -8.66 -3.34 13.54
C SER A 257 -7.19 -3.17 13.23
N ILE A 258 -6.39 -4.11 13.73
CA ILE A 258 -4.98 -4.28 13.36
C ILE A 258 -4.80 -5.65 12.74
N TRP A 259 -3.86 -5.77 11.82
CA TRP A 259 -3.38 -7.04 11.32
C TRP A 259 -2.21 -7.52 12.16
N LEU A 260 -2.37 -8.63 12.88
CA LEU A 260 -1.29 -9.25 13.63
C LEU A 260 -0.67 -10.37 12.79
N PRO A 261 0.56 -10.20 12.29
CA PRO A 261 1.19 -11.19 11.43
C PRO A 261 1.65 -12.42 12.23
N GLU A 262 1.50 -13.59 11.61
CA GLU A 262 2.09 -14.86 12.03
C GLU A 262 3.35 -15.15 11.20
N THR A 263 3.27 -14.84 9.91
CA THR A 263 4.39 -14.86 8.96
C THR A 263 4.43 -13.53 8.20
N ALA A 264 5.33 -13.36 7.25
CA ALA A 264 5.40 -12.18 6.40
C ALA A 264 4.09 -11.88 5.65
N VAL A 265 3.33 -12.92 5.30
CA VAL A 265 2.13 -12.82 4.46
C VAL A 265 0.84 -13.29 5.14
N ASN A 266 0.95 -14.15 6.15
CA ASN A 266 -0.18 -14.69 6.88
C ASN A 266 -0.34 -14.05 8.25
N GLY A 267 -1.57 -13.98 8.75
CA GLY A 267 -1.93 -13.41 10.04
C GLY A 267 -3.44 -13.22 10.16
N GLN A 268 -3.86 -12.49 11.17
CA GLN A 268 -5.27 -12.28 11.45
C GLN A 268 -5.56 -10.84 11.88
N TYR A 269 -6.77 -10.37 11.54
CA TYR A 269 -7.28 -9.08 12.02
C TYR A 269 -7.89 -9.21 13.42
N TYR A 270 -7.49 -8.30 14.31
CA TYR A 270 -8.06 -8.16 15.65
C TYR A 270 -8.63 -6.76 15.83
N SER A 271 -9.81 -6.68 16.48
CA SER A 271 -10.54 -5.43 16.71
C SER A 271 -10.51 -4.97 18.15
N ASP A 272 -10.43 -5.90 19.11
CA ASP A 272 -10.62 -5.61 20.51
C ASP A 272 -9.53 -6.26 21.37
N VAL A 273 -9.30 -5.65 22.53
CA VAL A 273 -8.51 -6.22 23.62
C VAL A 273 -9.33 -6.22 24.89
N THR A 274 -9.20 -7.30 25.67
CA THR A 274 -9.82 -7.44 27.01
C THR A 274 -8.80 -7.94 27.99
N PHE A 275 -8.90 -7.48 29.23
CA PHE A 275 -8.20 -8.04 30.39
C PHE A 275 -9.23 -8.68 31.32
N ASP A 276 -8.87 -9.81 31.89
CA ASP A 276 -9.67 -10.51 32.91
C ASP A 276 -9.62 -9.77 34.25
#